data_afeae267f98a4b6b2846ce5e3140d318
#
_entry.id   afeae267f98a4b6b2846ce5e3140d318
#
_cell.length_a   1.000
_cell.length_b   1.000
_cell.length_c   1.000
_cell.angle_alpha   90.00
_cell.angle_beta   90.00
_cell.angle_gamma   90.00
#
_symmetry.space_group_name_H-M   'P 1'
#
loop_
_entity.id
_entity.type
_entity.pdbx_description
1 polymer ?
#
loop_
_entity_poly.entity_id
_entity_poly.type
_entity_poly.pdbx_seq_one_letter_code
_entity_poly.pdbx_strand_id
1 'polypeptide(L)'
;MKQYLKTIVYLAAALVSVACSTGGDNDPSSFKPESYNGVVSRGNTYEGIWMVNDVKAEAADVSINYYDTEVQGDALPSTATFFGFPFQAITDLVMPGATVSSIPNSIAIPMRYVGYSDNAFYLEFTPMYYSSMDPQYIYYQVTLEDGKEVGISIHLVTEKSSAILNSEGGAFSCIIPVDKILCSEGAGVIFKEIPFDPEMQLRYTSINRVKGSTVGN
;
A
#
# COMPACT_ATOMS: atom_id res chain seq x y z
N MET A 1 -26.82 15.32 3.99
CA MET A 1 -25.55 15.35 3.25
C MET A 1 -24.40 16.14 3.91
N LYS A 2 -24.64 17.12 4.78
CA LYS A 2 -23.55 17.91 5.43
C LYS A 2 -22.93 17.30 6.68
N GLN A 3 -23.50 16.26 7.28
CA GLN A 3 -22.96 15.63 8.50
C GLN A 3 -21.90 14.56 8.24
N TYR A 4 -21.97 13.86 7.10
CA TYR A 4 -20.98 12.81 6.76
C TYR A 4 -19.61 13.37 6.37
N LEU A 5 -19.59 14.59 5.82
CA LEU A 5 -18.33 15.25 5.43
C LEU A 5 -17.46 15.63 6.64
N LYS A 6 -18.08 15.92 7.80
CA LYS A 6 -17.34 16.25 9.03
C LYS A 6 -16.67 15.05 9.67
N THR A 7 -17.27 13.87 9.58
CA THR A 7 -16.71 12.65 10.19
C THR A 7 -15.48 12.15 9.43
N ILE A 8 -15.46 12.28 8.10
CA ILE A 8 -14.31 11.89 7.26
C ILE A 8 -13.10 12.82 7.49
N VAL A 9 -13.35 14.12 7.68
CA VAL A 9 -12.27 15.10 7.97
C VAL A 9 -11.64 14.84 9.34
N TYR A 10 -12.40 14.38 10.33
CA TYR A 10 -11.85 14.05 11.64
C TYR A 10 -11.01 12.77 11.63
N LEU A 11 -11.33 11.79 10.77
CA LEU A 11 -10.51 10.58 10.62
C LEU A 11 -9.17 10.85 9.93
N ALA A 12 -9.15 11.76 8.95
CA ALA A 12 -7.92 12.18 8.26
C ALA A 12 -7.04 13.07 9.16
N ALA A 13 -7.66 13.92 10.02
CA ALA A 13 -6.92 14.76 10.97
C ALA A 13 -6.31 13.95 12.14
N ALA A 14 -6.91 12.83 12.52
CA ALA A 14 -6.40 11.97 13.59
C ALA A 14 -5.10 11.25 13.19
N LEU A 15 -4.86 11.03 11.89
CA LEU A 15 -3.64 10.39 11.39
C LEU A 15 -2.40 11.33 11.38
N VAL A 16 -2.61 12.65 11.41
CA VAL A 16 -1.51 13.64 11.36
C VAL A 16 -1.13 14.17 12.75
N SER A 17 -2.00 14.04 13.75
CA SER A 17 -1.81 14.64 15.08
C SER A 17 -1.15 13.72 16.13
N VAL A 18 -0.85 12.45 15.81
CA VAL A 18 -0.23 11.52 16.76
C VAL A 18 1.30 11.63 16.84
N ALA A 19 1.92 12.49 16.02
CA ALA A 19 3.37 12.69 16.06
C ALA A 19 3.88 13.54 17.24
N CYS A 20 2.99 14.18 18.06
CA CYS A 20 3.39 14.98 19.20
C CYS A 20 2.30 15.02 20.27
N SER A 21 2.15 13.99 21.09
CA SER A 21 1.58 14.10 22.42
C SER A 21 2.48 13.38 23.43
N THR A 22 3.30 14.17 24.08
CA THR A 22 3.98 13.78 25.31
C THR A 22 2.97 13.61 26.43
N GLY A 23 2.86 12.39 26.98
CA GLY A 23 2.22 12.20 28.27
C GLY A 23 1.20 11.05 28.31
N GLY A 24 1.67 9.85 28.41
CA GLY A 24 0.95 8.64 28.78
C GLY A 24 1.88 7.45 28.60
N ASP A 25 1.89 6.52 29.53
CA ASP A 25 2.79 5.35 29.64
C ASP A 25 2.87 4.41 28.41
N ASN A 26 3.02 4.99 27.22
CA ASN A 26 3.30 4.28 25.98
C ASN A 26 4.83 4.28 25.75
N ASP A 27 5.54 3.63 26.66
CA ASP A 27 6.95 3.34 26.46
C ASP A 27 7.08 2.43 25.22
N PRO A 28 7.79 2.87 24.16
CA PRO A 28 8.09 1.99 23.03
C PRO A 28 8.79 0.69 23.46
N SER A 29 9.38 0.66 24.66
CA SER A 29 9.95 -0.53 25.28
C SER A 29 8.91 -1.58 25.68
N SER A 30 7.62 -1.27 25.75
CA SER A 30 6.56 -2.22 26.08
C SER A 30 6.12 -3.09 24.91
N PHE A 31 6.53 -2.76 23.69
CA PHE A 31 6.23 -3.58 22.52
C PHE A 31 7.01 -4.89 22.57
N LYS A 32 6.26 -5.99 22.48
CA LYS A 32 6.84 -7.32 22.32
C LYS A 32 6.76 -7.70 20.84
N PRO A 33 7.89 -7.81 20.13
CA PRO A 33 7.94 -8.26 18.75
C PRO A 33 7.14 -9.56 18.52
N GLU A 34 7.07 -10.42 19.53
CA GLU A 34 6.30 -11.67 19.50
C GLU A 34 4.80 -11.46 19.17
N SER A 35 4.19 -10.37 19.63
CA SER A 35 2.79 -10.08 19.34
C SER A 35 2.59 -9.75 17.86
N TYR A 36 3.46 -8.93 17.28
CA TYR A 36 3.47 -8.63 15.84
C TYR A 36 3.78 -9.88 15.04
N ASN A 37 4.84 -10.60 15.39
CA ASN A 37 5.27 -11.82 14.75
C ASN A 37 4.15 -12.87 14.76
N GLY A 38 3.43 -12.98 15.88
CA GLY A 38 2.27 -13.87 16.00
C GLY A 38 1.09 -13.49 15.08
N VAL A 39 0.94 -12.23 14.70
CA VAL A 39 -0.09 -11.80 13.74
C VAL A 39 0.35 -12.06 12.31
N VAL A 40 1.56 -11.66 11.93
CA VAL A 40 2.03 -11.79 10.54
C VAL A 40 2.36 -13.23 10.15
N SER A 41 2.81 -14.06 11.11
CA SER A 41 3.14 -15.48 10.87
C SER A 41 1.91 -16.34 10.51
N ARG A 42 0.70 -15.91 10.90
CA ARG A 42 -0.53 -16.63 10.55
C ARG A 42 -0.93 -16.47 9.09
N GLY A 43 -0.36 -15.49 8.40
CA GLY A 43 -0.81 -15.07 7.08
C GLY A 43 -2.25 -14.54 7.11
N ASN A 44 -2.46 -13.29 6.81
CA ASN A 44 -3.79 -12.68 6.84
C ASN A 44 -4.10 -12.14 5.45
N THR A 45 -5.30 -12.44 4.95
CA THR A 45 -5.82 -11.87 3.71
C THR A 45 -7.01 -10.96 4.02
N TYR A 46 -7.06 -9.83 3.38
CA TYR A 46 -8.09 -8.81 3.55
C TYR A 46 -8.69 -8.46 2.20
N GLU A 47 -10.02 -8.41 2.14
CA GLU A 47 -10.75 -7.77 1.05
C GLU A 47 -10.89 -6.29 1.34
N GLY A 48 -10.68 -5.45 0.36
CA GLY A 48 -10.75 -4.01 0.57
C GLY A 48 -10.92 -3.20 -0.71
N ILE A 49 -10.71 -1.91 -0.57
CA ILE A 49 -10.94 -0.95 -1.65
C ILE A 49 -9.76 -0.01 -1.73
N TRP A 50 -9.30 0.24 -2.94
CA TRP A 50 -8.41 1.34 -3.26
C TRP A 50 -9.17 2.65 -3.43
N MET A 51 -8.51 3.73 -3.03
CA MET A 51 -8.88 5.10 -3.37
C MET A 51 -7.65 5.78 -4.00
N VAL A 52 -7.88 6.52 -5.06
CA VAL A 52 -6.86 7.34 -5.72
C VAL A 52 -7.28 8.81 -5.53
N ASN A 53 -6.46 9.59 -4.82
CA ASN A 53 -6.80 10.96 -4.41
C ASN A 53 -8.20 11.10 -3.78
N ASP A 54 -8.53 10.19 -2.83
CA ASP A 54 -9.82 10.10 -2.13
C ASP A 54 -11.03 9.72 -3.02
N VAL A 55 -10.82 9.38 -4.28
CA VAL A 55 -11.85 8.84 -5.16
C VAL A 55 -11.80 7.31 -5.11
N LYS A 56 -12.94 6.68 -4.85
CA LYS A 56 -13.05 5.22 -4.83
C LYS A 56 -12.67 4.64 -6.20
N ALA A 57 -11.76 3.70 -6.18
CA ALA A 57 -11.30 2.96 -7.34
C ALA A 57 -11.70 1.48 -7.26
N GLU A 58 -10.81 0.58 -7.59
CA GLU A 58 -11.05 -0.85 -7.67
C GLU A 58 -11.08 -1.53 -6.29
N ALA A 59 -11.81 -2.63 -6.20
CA ALA A 59 -11.68 -3.59 -5.11
C ALA A 59 -10.38 -4.38 -5.27
N ALA A 60 -9.78 -4.76 -4.15
CA ALA A 60 -8.57 -5.55 -4.14
C ALA A 60 -8.45 -6.40 -2.89
N ASP A 61 -7.80 -7.54 -3.02
CA ASP A 61 -7.35 -8.33 -1.89
C ASP A 61 -5.90 -8.00 -1.55
N VAL A 62 -5.57 -8.00 -0.27
CA VAL A 62 -4.19 -7.91 0.19
C VAL A 62 -3.87 -9.04 1.15
N SER A 63 -2.74 -9.68 0.95
CA SER A 63 -2.21 -10.69 1.85
C SER A 63 -0.99 -10.15 2.58
N ILE A 64 -1.01 -10.24 3.91
CA ILE A 64 0.11 -9.86 4.77
C ILE A 64 0.81 -11.12 5.24
N ASN A 65 2.08 -11.26 4.88
CA ASN A 65 2.89 -12.42 5.20
C ASN A 65 4.28 -11.99 5.68
N TYR A 66 4.92 -12.82 6.50
CA TYR A 66 6.36 -12.72 6.75
C TYR A 66 7.13 -13.53 5.69
N TYR A 67 8.42 -13.23 5.52
CA TYR A 67 9.25 -13.94 4.55
C TYR A 67 10.60 -14.42 5.10
N ASP A 68 10.86 -14.22 6.39
CA ASP A 68 12.06 -14.76 7.04
C ASP A 68 11.74 -15.21 8.46
N THR A 69 12.27 -16.37 8.85
CA THR A 69 12.00 -17.01 10.13
C THR A 69 13.17 -16.95 11.12
N GLU A 70 14.34 -16.46 10.72
CA GLU A 70 15.57 -16.59 11.52
C GLU A 70 15.89 -15.40 12.43
N VAL A 71 15.06 -14.35 12.42
CA VAL A 71 15.30 -13.15 13.24
C VAL A 71 14.76 -13.37 14.65
N GLN A 72 15.63 -13.79 15.57
CA GLN A 72 15.26 -13.88 16.99
C GLN A 72 15.28 -12.50 17.65
N GLY A 73 14.14 -12.11 18.19
CA GLY A 73 14.00 -10.94 19.08
C GLY A 73 13.54 -9.66 18.41
N ASP A 74 13.68 -9.53 17.10
CA ASP A 74 13.21 -8.38 16.32
C ASP A 74 11.85 -8.64 15.66
N ALA A 75 11.17 -7.57 15.22
CA ALA A 75 9.96 -7.69 14.43
C ALA A 75 10.27 -8.35 13.07
N LEU A 76 9.53 -9.40 12.73
CA LEU A 76 9.71 -10.11 11.47
C LEU A 76 9.51 -9.18 10.28
N PRO A 77 10.37 -9.23 9.26
CA PRO A 77 10.12 -8.57 8.00
C PRO A 77 8.84 -9.13 7.38
N SER A 78 7.99 -8.23 6.91
CA SER A 78 6.69 -8.59 6.36
C SER A 78 6.50 -8.00 4.97
N THR A 79 5.56 -8.55 4.23
CA THR A 79 5.21 -8.10 2.88
C THR A 79 3.70 -7.96 2.77
N ALA A 80 3.25 -6.84 2.21
CA ALA A 80 1.88 -6.70 1.70
C ALA A 80 1.86 -7.07 0.22
N THR A 81 1.14 -8.13 -0.11
CA THR A 81 0.93 -8.56 -1.50
C THR A 81 -0.48 -8.19 -1.92
N PHE A 82 -0.60 -7.23 -2.82
CA PHE A 82 -1.85 -6.74 -3.37
C PHE A 82 -2.23 -7.55 -4.62
N PHE A 83 -3.43 -8.13 -4.60
CA PHE A 83 -4.07 -8.79 -5.75
C PHE A 83 -5.15 -7.86 -6.28
N GLY A 84 -4.83 -7.10 -7.31
CA GLY A 84 -5.60 -5.95 -7.76
C GLY A 84 -5.00 -4.63 -7.26
N PHE A 85 -4.62 -3.80 -8.19
CA PHE A 85 -4.08 -2.47 -7.94
C PHE A 85 -4.85 -1.49 -8.80
N PRO A 86 -5.04 -0.21 -8.44
CA PRO A 86 -5.98 0.69 -9.13
C PRO A 86 -5.42 1.20 -10.47
N PHE A 87 -5.03 0.28 -11.35
CA PHE A 87 -4.38 0.61 -12.63
C PHE A 87 -5.27 1.42 -13.56
N GLN A 88 -6.56 1.05 -13.69
CA GLN A 88 -7.45 1.79 -14.57
C GLN A 88 -7.74 3.19 -14.03
N ALA A 89 -7.98 3.33 -12.72
CA ALA A 89 -8.20 4.64 -12.13
C ALA A 89 -6.99 5.57 -12.25
N ILE A 90 -5.77 5.03 -12.13
CA ILE A 90 -4.54 5.78 -12.38
C ILE A 90 -4.42 6.13 -13.87
N THR A 91 -4.73 5.19 -14.76
CA THR A 91 -4.70 5.41 -16.21
C THR A 91 -5.65 6.54 -16.62
N ASP A 92 -6.87 6.55 -16.09
CA ASP A 92 -7.88 7.58 -16.40
C ASP A 92 -7.41 8.99 -16.00
N LEU A 93 -6.59 9.10 -14.95
CA LEU A 93 -6.00 10.39 -14.53
C LEU A 93 -4.86 10.86 -15.45
N VAL A 94 -4.02 9.96 -15.95
CA VAL A 94 -2.80 10.33 -16.66
C VAL A 94 -2.92 10.23 -18.17
N MET A 95 -3.83 9.39 -18.65
CA MET A 95 -4.04 9.06 -20.05
C MET A 95 -5.52 8.71 -20.33
N PRO A 96 -6.42 9.71 -20.20
CA PRO A 96 -7.86 9.50 -20.39
C PRO A 96 -8.18 8.83 -21.74
N GLY A 97 -9.05 7.84 -21.74
CA GLY A 97 -9.44 7.06 -22.92
C GLY A 97 -8.55 5.85 -23.20
N ALA A 98 -7.41 5.69 -22.54
CA ALA A 98 -6.60 4.48 -22.66
C ALA A 98 -7.20 3.34 -21.80
N THR A 99 -7.02 2.10 -22.24
CA THR A 99 -7.48 0.90 -21.56
C THR A 99 -6.29 0.08 -21.07
N VAL A 100 -6.34 -0.36 -19.83
CA VAL A 100 -5.30 -1.26 -19.29
C VAL A 100 -5.30 -2.57 -20.04
N SER A 101 -4.15 -2.94 -20.62
CA SER A 101 -3.99 -4.12 -21.48
C SER A 101 -3.15 -5.23 -20.85
N SER A 102 -2.19 -4.89 -19.98
CA SER A 102 -1.36 -5.87 -19.30
C SER A 102 -0.97 -5.36 -17.91
N ILE A 103 -1.24 -6.17 -16.88
CA ILE A 103 -0.94 -5.86 -15.49
C ILE A 103 -0.17 -6.99 -14.83
N PRO A 104 0.64 -6.72 -13.81
CA PRO A 104 1.19 -7.76 -12.95
C PRO A 104 0.06 -8.47 -12.18
N ASN A 105 0.21 -9.78 -11.98
CA ASN A 105 -0.78 -10.59 -11.23
C ASN A 105 -0.92 -10.14 -9.77
N SER A 106 0.17 -9.65 -9.19
CA SER A 106 0.20 -9.10 -7.84
C SER A 106 1.36 -8.14 -7.68
N ILE A 107 1.26 -7.27 -6.69
CA ILE A 107 2.31 -6.35 -6.29
C ILE A 107 2.66 -6.62 -4.83
N ALA A 108 3.88 -7.07 -4.60
CA ALA A 108 4.39 -7.36 -3.27
C ALA A 108 5.31 -6.21 -2.82
N ILE A 109 4.94 -5.52 -1.75
CA ILE A 109 5.72 -4.41 -1.21
C ILE A 109 6.19 -4.79 0.21
N PRO A 110 7.49 -4.84 0.46
CA PRO A 110 8.02 -5.12 1.78
C PRO A 110 7.64 -4.02 2.78
N MET A 111 7.42 -4.41 4.03
CA MET A 111 7.10 -3.53 5.13
C MET A 111 8.03 -3.79 6.30
N ARG A 112 8.33 -2.74 7.06
CA ARG A 112 8.98 -2.84 8.37
C ARG A 112 8.05 -2.36 9.47
N TYR A 113 8.19 -2.95 10.63
CA TYR A 113 7.55 -2.50 11.84
C TYR A 113 8.19 -1.18 12.35
N VAL A 114 7.35 -0.23 12.74
CA VAL A 114 7.78 1.08 13.25
C VAL A 114 7.36 1.29 14.70
N GLY A 115 6.17 0.85 15.09
CA GLY A 115 5.68 1.06 16.43
C GLY A 115 4.32 0.41 16.71
N TYR A 116 3.88 0.54 17.97
CA TYR A 116 2.60 0.04 18.45
C TYR A 116 1.90 1.09 19.31
N SER A 117 0.64 1.34 19.03
CA SER A 117 -0.25 2.18 19.81
C SER A 117 -1.70 1.84 19.50
N ASP A 118 -2.61 2.10 20.45
CA ASP A 118 -4.06 1.99 20.23
C ASP A 118 -4.53 0.64 19.62
N ASN A 119 -3.91 -0.46 20.06
CA ASN A 119 -4.16 -1.81 19.54
C ASN A 119 -3.86 -1.95 18.04
N ALA A 120 -2.90 -1.21 17.52
CA ALA A 120 -2.47 -1.29 16.14
C ALA A 120 -0.94 -1.30 16.01
N PHE A 121 -0.44 -2.05 15.04
CA PHE A 121 0.94 -2.00 14.59
C PHE A 121 1.05 -0.97 13.48
N TYR A 122 2.02 -0.07 13.62
CA TYR A 122 2.38 0.92 12.60
C TYR A 122 3.54 0.37 11.79
N LEU A 123 3.38 0.42 10.48
CA LEU A 123 4.31 -0.13 9.51
C LEU A 123 4.66 0.95 8.47
N GLU A 124 5.84 0.84 7.90
CA GLU A 124 6.27 1.60 6.72
C GLU A 124 6.60 0.65 5.60
N PHE A 125 6.27 1.02 4.38
CA PHE A 125 6.77 0.29 3.23
C PHE A 125 8.26 0.60 3.02
N THR A 126 8.98 -0.40 2.59
CA THR A 126 10.40 -0.27 2.24
C THR A 126 10.57 -0.38 0.73
N PRO A 127 11.63 0.20 0.17
CA PRO A 127 11.87 0.12 -1.26
C PRO A 127 11.86 -1.31 -1.79
N MET A 128 11.22 -1.50 -2.93
CA MET A 128 11.26 -2.78 -3.65
C MET A 128 12.51 -2.83 -4.52
N TYR A 129 13.43 -3.74 -4.23
CA TYR A 129 14.63 -3.92 -5.04
C TYR A 129 14.39 -5.03 -6.07
N TYR A 130 13.99 -4.67 -7.28
CA TYR A 130 13.90 -5.60 -8.41
C TYR A 130 15.17 -5.67 -9.27
N SER A 131 16.30 -5.45 -8.75
CA SER A 131 17.63 -5.35 -9.32
C SER A 131 18.28 -3.98 -9.05
N SER A 132 19.58 -3.90 -9.30
CA SER A 132 20.44 -2.75 -8.96
C SER A 132 20.13 -1.44 -9.73
N MET A 133 19.05 -1.32 -10.46
CA MET A 133 18.89 -0.21 -11.41
C MET A 133 17.70 0.72 -11.21
N ASP A 134 16.72 0.45 -10.40
CA ASP A 134 15.75 1.45 -9.92
C ASP A 134 14.60 0.76 -9.18
N PRO A 135 14.52 0.91 -7.88
CA PRO A 135 13.80 -0.05 -7.05
C PRO A 135 12.31 0.21 -6.87
N GLN A 136 11.73 1.25 -7.44
CA GLN A 136 10.45 1.75 -6.93
C GLN A 136 9.33 1.90 -7.96
N TYR A 137 9.48 1.36 -9.17
CA TYR A 137 8.46 1.47 -10.19
C TYR A 137 7.55 0.25 -10.26
N ILE A 138 6.23 0.50 -10.33
CA ILE A 138 5.26 -0.50 -10.74
C ILE A 138 4.98 -0.30 -12.21
N TYR A 139 5.27 -1.31 -13.02
CA TYR A 139 5.09 -1.26 -14.47
C TYR A 139 3.84 -2.01 -14.91
N TYR A 140 3.08 -1.43 -15.85
CA TYR A 140 1.98 -2.04 -16.54
C TYR A 140 1.83 -1.44 -17.96
N GLN A 141 0.93 -2.00 -18.79
CA GLN A 141 0.70 -1.53 -20.15
C GLN A 141 -0.74 -1.10 -20.38
N VAL A 142 -0.91 -0.13 -21.23
CA VAL A 142 -2.20 0.37 -21.68
C VAL A 142 -2.25 0.42 -23.21
N THR A 143 -3.46 0.26 -23.76
CA THR A 143 -3.73 0.43 -25.18
C THR A 143 -4.50 1.74 -25.38
N LEU A 144 -3.99 2.60 -26.26
CA LEU A 144 -4.64 3.84 -26.67
C LEU A 144 -5.79 3.56 -27.65
N GLU A 145 -6.63 4.56 -27.89
CA GLU A 145 -7.76 4.46 -28.84
C GLU A 145 -7.33 4.11 -30.28
N ASP A 146 -6.13 4.50 -30.68
CA ASP A 146 -5.55 4.16 -32.00
C ASP A 146 -4.92 2.76 -32.06
N GLY A 147 -5.00 1.99 -30.95
CA GLY A 147 -4.44 0.66 -30.84
C GLY A 147 -2.96 0.60 -30.47
N LYS A 148 -2.32 1.74 -30.22
CA LYS A 148 -0.91 1.80 -29.79
C LYS A 148 -0.76 1.39 -28.35
N GLU A 149 0.24 0.56 -28.04
CA GLU A 149 0.58 0.19 -26.67
C GLU A 149 1.59 1.16 -26.06
N VAL A 150 1.36 1.52 -24.80
CA VAL A 150 2.19 2.40 -23.98
C VAL A 150 2.48 1.74 -22.66
N GLY A 151 3.75 1.77 -22.24
CA GLY A 151 4.17 1.36 -20.92
C GLY A 151 3.96 2.48 -19.89
N ILE A 152 3.42 2.16 -18.75
CA ILE A 152 3.23 3.06 -17.62
C ILE A 152 4.07 2.56 -16.45
N SER A 153 4.89 3.44 -15.90
CA SER A 153 5.70 3.17 -14.71
C SER A 153 5.31 4.12 -13.58
N ILE A 154 4.78 3.60 -12.49
CA ILE A 154 4.39 4.36 -11.31
C ILE A 154 5.56 4.40 -10.33
N HIS A 155 6.00 5.58 -9.92
CA HIS A 155 7.02 5.76 -8.90
C HIS A 155 6.39 5.93 -7.52
N LEU A 156 6.66 4.99 -6.61
CA LEU A 156 6.17 5.02 -5.23
C LEU A 156 7.17 5.73 -4.33
N VAL A 157 6.67 6.61 -3.46
CA VAL A 157 7.47 7.29 -2.43
C VAL A 157 7.33 6.51 -1.12
N THR A 158 8.04 5.38 -1.02
CA THR A 158 7.89 4.44 0.11
C THR A 158 8.31 5.04 1.45
N GLU A 159 9.26 5.97 1.47
CA GLU A 159 9.71 6.67 2.68
C GLU A 159 8.67 7.64 3.28
N LYS A 160 7.61 7.96 2.53
CA LYS A 160 6.46 8.74 2.99
C LYS A 160 5.21 7.90 3.15
N SER A 161 5.33 6.60 2.97
CA SER A 161 4.21 5.67 3.11
C SER A 161 3.93 5.35 4.56
N SER A 162 2.71 4.87 4.82
CA SER A 162 2.33 4.35 6.13
C SER A 162 1.35 3.20 5.98
N ALA A 163 1.42 2.25 6.90
CA ALA A 163 0.43 1.19 6.97
C ALA A 163 0.08 0.90 8.44
N ILE A 164 -1.14 0.47 8.67
CA ILE A 164 -1.68 0.14 9.97
C ILE A 164 -2.28 -1.26 9.90
N LEU A 165 -1.79 -2.13 10.78
CA LEU A 165 -2.32 -3.48 10.98
C LEU A 165 -2.90 -3.57 12.40
N ASN A 166 -4.17 -3.89 12.52
CA ASN A 166 -4.79 -4.11 13.83
C ASN A 166 -4.09 -5.26 14.57
N SER A 167 -3.85 -5.11 15.87
CA SER A 167 -3.07 -6.07 16.68
C SER A 167 -3.71 -7.47 16.77
N GLU A 168 -5.00 -7.58 16.53
CA GLU A 168 -5.69 -8.86 16.40
C GLU A 168 -5.69 -9.40 14.98
N GLY A 169 -5.09 -8.64 14.02
CA GLY A 169 -5.09 -8.96 12.61
C GLY A 169 -6.48 -8.79 11.97
N GLY A 170 -7.36 -7.99 12.57
CA GLY A 170 -8.75 -7.82 12.09
C GLY A 170 -8.90 -6.86 10.92
N ALA A 171 -7.97 -5.94 10.74
CA ALA A 171 -8.01 -4.91 9.69
C ALA A 171 -6.61 -4.50 9.25
N PHE A 172 -6.51 -4.08 7.99
CA PHE A 172 -5.31 -3.49 7.39
C PHE A 172 -5.66 -2.26 6.56
N SER A 173 -4.86 -1.22 6.66
CA SER A 173 -4.97 -0.04 5.81
C SER A 173 -3.59 0.52 5.50
N CYS A 174 -3.46 1.19 4.35
CA CYS A 174 -2.21 1.86 4.01
C CYS A 174 -2.42 3.09 3.14
N ILE A 175 -1.39 3.93 3.13
CA ILE A 175 -1.26 5.09 2.24
C ILE A 175 0.11 4.98 1.58
N ILE A 176 0.12 5.06 0.25
CA ILE A 176 1.34 5.02 -0.55
C ILE A 176 1.32 6.24 -1.47
N PRO A 177 2.18 7.24 -1.24
CA PRO A 177 2.31 8.37 -2.13
C PRO A 177 3.00 8.00 -3.44
N VAL A 178 2.61 8.68 -4.52
CA VAL A 178 3.21 8.60 -5.85
C VAL A 178 3.63 10.01 -6.25
N ASP A 179 4.90 10.21 -6.55
CA ASP A 179 5.42 11.53 -6.94
C ASP A 179 5.40 11.75 -8.46
N LYS A 180 5.51 10.66 -9.23
CA LYS A 180 5.49 10.74 -10.70
C LYS A 180 5.08 9.45 -11.39
N ILE A 181 4.66 9.60 -12.64
CA ILE A 181 4.40 8.51 -13.57
C ILE A 181 5.21 8.76 -14.85
N LEU A 182 5.84 7.71 -15.35
CA LEU A 182 6.57 7.72 -16.62
C LEU A 182 5.77 6.95 -17.67
N CYS A 183 5.62 7.55 -18.85
CA CYS A 183 5.03 6.89 -20.01
C CYS A 183 6.12 6.58 -21.03
N SER A 184 6.17 5.34 -21.52
CA SER A 184 7.20 4.86 -22.44
C SER A 184 6.61 4.17 -23.67
N GLU A 185 7.34 4.24 -24.78
CA GLU A 185 7.05 3.50 -26.01
C GLU A 185 8.03 2.33 -26.17
N GLY A 186 7.53 1.17 -26.56
CA GLY A 186 8.35 0.01 -26.93
C GLY A 186 9.39 -0.36 -25.88
N ALA A 187 10.65 -0.38 -26.24
CA ALA A 187 11.77 -0.80 -25.37
C ALA A 187 12.14 0.17 -24.22
N GLY A 188 11.17 0.94 -23.72
CA GLY A 188 11.40 1.78 -22.54
C GLY A 188 11.85 3.22 -22.84
N VAL A 189 11.66 3.70 -24.06
CA VAL A 189 11.92 5.11 -24.39
C VAL A 189 10.83 5.96 -23.74
N ILE A 190 11.19 6.69 -22.68
CA ILE A 190 10.29 7.60 -21.98
C ILE A 190 10.00 8.80 -22.88
N PHE A 191 8.73 9.05 -23.18
CA PHE A 191 8.28 10.20 -23.95
C PHE A 191 7.50 11.23 -23.12
N LYS A 192 7.02 10.83 -21.93
CA LYS A 192 6.27 11.72 -21.04
C LYS A 192 6.55 11.35 -19.59
N GLU A 193 6.82 12.36 -18.78
CA GLU A 193 6.85 12.30 -17.32
C GLU A 193 5.73 13.17 -16.78
N ILE A 194 4.97 12.65 -15.81
CA ILE A 194 3.85 13.33 -15.17
C ILE A 194 4.18 13.41 -13.68
N PRO A 195 4.71 14.55 -13.20
CA PRO A 195 4.94 14.75 -11.78
C PRO A 195 3.64 15.07 -11.05
N PHE A 196 3.59 14.75 -9.75
CA PHE A 196 2.52 15.11 -8.84
C PHE A 196 3.08 15.96 -7.69
N ASP A 197 2.61 17.21 -7.58
CA ASP A 197 2.92 18.13 -6.48
C ASP A 197 1.63 18.85 -6.04
N PRO A 198 1.02 18.47 -4.90
CA PRO A 198 1.43 17.40 -3.99
C PRO A 198 1.31 15.99 -4.59
N GLU A 199 2.00 15.02 -3.98
CA GLU A 199 1.99 13.62 -4.42
C GLU A 199 0.56 13.06 -4.52
N MET A 200 0.31 12.24 -5.54
CA MET A 200 -0.91 11.46 -5.65
C MET A 200 -0.97 10.43 -4.52
N GLN A 201 -2.10 10.31 -3.86
CA GLN A 201 -2.29 9.38 -2.74
C GLN A 201 -3.01 8.11 -3.18
N LEU A 202 -2.35 6.97 -3.05
CA LEU A 202 -2.99 5.66 -3.14
C LEU A 202 -3.32 5.19 -1.73
N ARG A 203 -4.61 5.00 -1.45
CA ARG A 203 -5.08 4.53 -0.14
C ARG A 203 -5.79 3.21 -0.29
N TYR A 204 -5.39 2.23 0.51
CA TYR A 204 -6.11 0.97 0.65
C TYR A 204 -6.75 0.90 2.03
N THR A 205 -7.98 0.43 2.07
CA THR A 205 -8.69 0.17 3.34
C THR A 205 -9.40 -1.17 3.24
N SER A 206 -9.08 -2.08 4.16
CA SER A 206 -9.78 -3.35 4.26
C SER A 206 -11.22 -3.15 4.76
N ILE A 207 -12.14 -3.91 4.17
CA ILE A 207 -13.54 -4.00 4.59
C ILE A 207 -13.73 -5.25 5.44
N ASN A 208 -13.15 -6.38 5.00
CA ASN A 208 -13.27 -7.66 5.65
C ASN A 208 -11.91 -8.35 5.74
N ARG A 209 -11.73 -9.16 6.79
CA ARG A 209 -10.68 -10.16 6.84
C ARG A 209 -11.23 -11.46 6.26
N VAL A 210 -10.58 -11.99 5.25
CA VAL A 210 -10.86 -13.33 4.77
C VAL A 210 -10.32 -14.30 5.82
N LYS A 211 -11.18 -15.09 6.45
CA LYS A 211 -10.72 -16.13 7.38
C LYS A 211 -9.80 -17.07 6.60
N GLY A 212 -8.52 -17.09 6.95
CA GLY A 212 -7.56 -18.00 6.35
C GLY A 212 -8.11 -19.41 6.41
N SER A 213 -8.05 -20.10 5.30
CA SER A 213 -8.21 -21.54 5.25
C SER A 213 -7.13 -22.09 6.21
N THR A 214 -7.55 -22.61 7.35
CA THR A 214 -6.69 -23.48 8.16
C THR A 214 -6.35 -24.64 7.25
N VAL A 215 -5.12 -24.63 6.71
CA VAL A 215 -4.54 -25.82 6.13
C VAL A 215 -4.52 -26.82 7.29
N GLY A 216 -5.45 -27.75 7.25
CA GLY A 216 -5.56 -28.78 8.25
C GLY A 216 -4.26 -29.58 8.31
N ASN A 217 -3.82 -29.79 9.54
CA ASN A 217 -2.84 -30.81 9.87
C ASN A 217 -3.34 -32.19 9.48
#